data_db3fd4efb7720f17607727a7556517b5
#
_entry.id   db3fd4efb7720f17607727a7556517b5
#
_cell.length_a   1.000
_cell.length_b   1.000
_cell.length_c   1.000
_cell.angle_alpha   90.00
_cell.angle_beta   90.00
_cell.angle_gamma   90.00
#
_symmetry.space_group_name_H-M   'P 1'
#
loop_
_entity.id
_entity.type
_entity.pdbx_description
1 polymer ?
#
loop_
_entity_poly.entity_id
_entity_poly.type
_entity_poly.pdbx_seq_one_letter_code
_entity_poly.pdbx_strand_id
1 'polypeptide(L)'
;MPHRDERGQAAVLIIGLATVLAMTIALVVDATAAYLQRQGLNTLADGAALRGADLGATGRDVYEGGVPDDRLELTAAQARQAVGAYLRSTGAYSRYPGLTYRVRVDPATRSVEVSLRAPLDLPLTVPGSPEVAMVGATGSAVVGVDPD
;
A
#
# COMPACT_ATOMS: atom_id res chain seq x y z
N MET A 1 37.31 41.34 36.29
CA MET A 1 36.23 41.11 35.32
C MET A 1 36.19 39.62 35.07
N PRO A 2 35.08 38.89 35.37
CA PRO A 2 35.02 37.47 35.12
C PRO A 2 34.91 37.27 33.59
N HIS A 3 35.88 36.57 33.01
CA HIS A 3 35.76 36.08 31.65
C HIS A 3 34.60 35.05 31.65
N ARG A 4 33.48 35.46 31.11
CA ARG A 4 32.36 34.54 30.83
C ARG A 4 32.91 33.45 29.89
N ASP A 5 32.66 32.17 30.26
CA ASP A 5 33.03 30.99 29.48
C ASP A 5 32.24 30.94 28.17
N GLU A 6 32.59 31.79 27.19
CA GLU A 6 31.97 31.82 25.85
C GLU A 6 32.16 30.49 25.09
N ARG A 7 33.22 29.74 25.44
CA ARG A 7 33.49 28.41 24.86
C ARG A 7 32.44 27.36 25.24
N GLY A 8 31.94 27.38 26.49
CA GLY A 8 30.89 26.46 26.92
C GLY A 8 29.55 26.75 26.24
N GLN A 9 29.23 28.03 26.04
CA GLN A 9 27.99 28.46 25.39
C GLN A 9 27.98 28.11 23.90
N ALA A 10 29.09 28.23 23.19
CA ALA A 10 29.23 27.83 21.78
C ALA A 10 29.12 26.31 21.63
N ALA A 11 29.70 25.52 22.53
CA ALA A 11 29.59 24.06 22.48
C ALA A 11 28.15 23.57 22.64
N VAL A 12 27.37 24.14 23.56
CA VAL A 12 25.93 23.79 23.73
C VAL A 12 25.14 24.15 22.50
N LEU A 13 25.40 25.30 21.86
CA LEU A 13 24.73 25.71 20.64
C LEU A 13 25.02 24.74 19.47
N ILE A 14 26.29 24.35 19.31
CA ILE A 14 26.71 23.42 18.24
C ILE A 14 26.06 22.05 18.46
N ILE A 15 26.06 21.53 19.67
CA ILE A 15 25.44 20.24 20.00
C ILE A 15 23.92 20.31 19.76
N GLY A 16 23.27 21.38 20.20
CA GLY A 16 21.84 21.59 19.98
C GLY A 16 21.49 21.63 18.49
N LEU A 17 22.25 22.40 17.70
CA LEU A 17 22.06 22.48 16.25
C LEU A 17 22.29 21.12 15.56
N ALA A 18 23.35 20.43 15.94
CA ALA A 18 23.64 19.09 15.40
C ALA A 18 22.53 18.09 15.70
N THR A 19 21.95 18.15 16.91
CA THR A 19 20.83 17.31 17.31
C THR A 19 19.57 17.60 16.47
N VAL A 20 19.23 18.88 16.30
CA VAL A 20 18.08 19.29 15.46
C VAL A 20 18.29 18.85 14.01
N LEU A 21 19.49 19.01 13.48
CA LEU A 21 19.82 18.58 12.12
C LEU A 21 19.68 17.06 11.97
N ALA A 22 20.20 16.28 12.93
CA ALA A 22 20.08 14.84 12.93
C ALA A 22 18.62 14.37 12.97
N MET A 23 17.77 15.00 13.82
CA MET A 23 16.33 14.72 13.88
C MET A 23 15.62 15.05 12.57
N THR A 24 15.99 16.15 11.92
CA THR A 24 15.42 16.54 10.63
C THR A 24 15.76 15.52 9.54
N ILE A 25 17.01 15.07 9.49
CA ILE A 25 17.45 14.03 8.55
C ILE A 25 16.68 12.71 8.80
N ALA A 26 16.54 12.31 10.06
CA ALA A 26 15.79 11.11 10.42
C ALA A 26 14.34 11.18 9.93
N LEU A 27 13.66 12.30 10.15
CA LEU A 27 12.30 12.54 9.70
C LEU A 27 12.16 12.43 8.16
N VAL A 28 13.10 13.02 7.42
CA VAL A 28 13.11 12.97 5.95
C VAL A 28 13.30 11.53 5.44
N VAL A 29 14.19 10.77 6.07
CA VAL A 29 14.45 9.37 5.72
C VAL A 29 13.19 8.52 5.94
N ASP A 30 12.53 8.65 7.10
CA ASP A 30 11.32 7.91 7.42
C ASP A 30 10.15 8.29 6.50
N ALA A 31 9.96 9.59 6.23
CA ALA A 31 8.94 10.06 5.29
C ALA A 31 9.15 9.51 3.88
N THR A 32 10.41 9.44 3.43
CA THR A 32 10.77 8.88 2.13
C THR A 32 10.49 7.38 2.07
N ALA A 33 10.86 6.63 3.11
CA ALA A 33 10.58 5.19 3.21
C ALA A 33 9.07 4.91 3.17
N ALA A 34 8.27 5.66 3.94
CA ALA A 34 6.82 5.55 3.93
C ALA A 34 6.21 5.84 2.55
N TYR A 35 6.71 6.86 1.87
CA TYR A 35 6.27 7.21 0.51
C TYR A 35 6.57 6.10 -0.50
N LEU A 36 7.79 5.56 -0.50
CA LEU A 36 8.21 4.48 -1.40
C LEU A 36 7.42 3.20 -1.14
N GLN A 37 7.17 2.84 0.12
CA GLN A 37 6.35 1.70 0.47
C GLN A 37 4.91 1.87 -0.04
N ARG A 38 4.31 3.05 0.14
CA ARG A 38 2.97 3.36 -0.38
C ARG A 38 2.91 3.26 -1.90
N GLN A 39 3.92 3.79 -2.61
CA GLN A 39 4.00 3.71 -4.06
C GLN A 39 4.09 2.26 -4.55
N GLY A 40 4.91 1.44 -3.89
CA GLY A 40 5.02 0.01 -4.19
C GLY A 40 3.70 -0.74 -3.97
N LEU A 41 2.98 -0.43 -2.88
CA LEU A 41 1.65 -1.00 -2.62
C LEU A 41 0.60 -0.54 -3.65
N ASN A 42 0.64 0.72 -4.11
CA ASN A 42 -0.26 1.21 -5.17
C ASN A 42 -0.05 0.41 -6.46
N THR A 43 1.19 0.30 -6.94
CA THR A 43 1.52 -0.49 -8.14
C THR A 43 1.07 -1.94 -8.01
N LEU A 44 1.24 -2.53 -6.83
CA LEU A 44 0.82 -3.89 -6.55
C LEU A 44 -0.71 -4.04 -6.54
N ALA A 45 -1.43 -3.05 -5.98
CA ALA A 45 -2.90 -3.04 -5.93
C ALA A 45 -3.50 -2.90 -7.33
N ASP A 46 -2.92 -2.03 -8.18
CA ASP A 46 -3.35 -1.84 -9.57
C ASP A 46 -3.13 -3.13 -10.39
N GLY A 47 -1.96 -3.75 -10.28
CA GLY A 47 -1.69 -5.03 -10.95
C GLY A 47 -2.60 -6.16 -10.47
N ALA A 48 -2.91 -6.19 -9.18
CA ALA A 48 -3.83 -7.17 -8.61
C ALA A 48 -5.29 -6.95 -9.08
N ALA A 49 -5.71 -5.68 -9.20
CA ALA A 49 -7.05 -5.34 -9.70
C ALA A 49 -7.20 -5.74 -11.17
N LEU A 50 -6.18 -5.47 -12.01
CA LEU A 50 -6.17 -5.91 -13.41
C LEU A 50 -6.29 -7.43 -13.53
N ARG A 51 -5.53 -8.19 -12.73
CA ARG A 51 -5.62 -9.66 -12.71
C ARG A 51 -6.98 -10.17 -12.24
N GLY A 52 -7.58 -9.51 -11.25
CA GLY A 52 -8.93 -9.80 -10.81
C GLY A 52 -9.98 -9.56 -11.89
N ALA A 53 -9.82 -8.49 -12.68
CA ALA A 53 -10.70 -8.11 -13.78
C ALA A 53 -10.56 -9.04 -15.01
N ASP A 54 -9.33 -9.44 -15.38
CA ASP A 54 -9.06 -10.36 -16.50
C ASP A 54 -9.80 -11.69 -16.35
N LEU A 55 -9.83 -12.25 -15.14
CA LEU A 55 -10.56 -13.50 -14.88
C LEU A 55 -12.07 -13.28 -14.74
N GLY A 56 -12.51 -12.08 -14.37
CA GLY A 56 -13.92 -11.69 -14.46
C GLY A 56 -14.41 -11.59 -15.91
N ALA A 57 -13.54 -11.24 -16.86
CA ALA A 57 -13.86 -11.14 -18.28
C ALA A 57 -14.05 -12.50 -18.96
N THR A 58 -13.37 -13.56 -18.50
CA THR A 58 -13.57 -14.92 -19.02
C THR A 58 -14.93 -15.54 -18.65
N GLY A 59 -15.66 -14.92 -17.73
CA GLY A 59 -17.05 -15.23 -17.44
C GLY A 59 -18.08 -14.46 -18.29
N ARG A 60 -17.71 -13.99 -19.47
CA ARG A 60 -18.51 -13.13 -20.37
C ARG A 60 -19.89 -13.69 -20.70
N ASP A 61 -20.02 -15.00 -20.84
CA ASP A 61 -21.27 -15.67 -21.17
C ASP A 61 -22.34 -15.58 -20.07
N VAL A 62 -21.97 -15.01 -18.92
CA VAL A 62 -22.78 -14.94 -17.71
C VAL A 62 -23.57 -13.61 -17.63
N TYR A 63 -23.13 -12.55 -18.32
CA TYR A 63 -23.68 -11.20 -18.15
C TYR A 63 -24.87 -10.86 -19.05
N GLU A 64 -25.11 -11.61 -20.13
CA GLU A 64 -26.19 -11.33 -21.08
C GLU A 64 -27.59 -11.81 -20.64
N GLY A 65 -27.68 -12.59 -19.56
CA GLY A 65 -28.93 -13.26 -19.14
C GLY A 65 -29.51 -12.84 -17.79
N GLY A 66 -29.00 -11.78 -17.13
CA GLY A 66 -29.38 -11.46 -15.75
C GLY A 66 -28.74 -12.44 -14.75
N VAL A 67 -27.85 -11.96 -13.89
CA VAL A 67 -27.00 -12.83 -13.05
C VAL A 67 -27.73 -13.20 -11.77
N PRO A 68 -28.01 -14.47 -11.48
CA PRO A 68 -28.44 -14.92 -10.16
C PRO A 68 -27.36 -14.61 -9.11
N ASP A 69 -27.79 -14.35 -7.87
CA ASP A 69 -26.89 -13.96 -6.76
C ASP A 69 -25.76 -14.98 -6.51
N ASP A 70 -26.00 -16.26 -6.75
CA ASP A 70 -25.02 -17.35 -6.62
C ASP A 70 -23.85 -17.22 -7.60
N ARG A 71 -24.09 -16.69 -8.82
CA ARG A 71 -23.04 -16.45 -9.82
C ARG A 71 -22.17 -15.24 -9.50
N LEU A 72 -22.73 -14.22 -8.85
CA LEU A 72 -21.97 -13.07 -8.33
C LEU A 72 -20.98 -13.49 -7.25
N GLU A 73 -21.38 -14.40 -6.38
CA GLU A 73 -20.49 -14.97 -5.36
C GLU A 73 -19.35 -15.78 -6.01
N LEU A 74 -19.65 -16.56 -7.05
CA LEU A 74 -18.65 -17.34 -7.77
C LEU A 74 -17.62 -16.45 -8.47
N THR A 75 -18.05 -15.36 -9.08
CA THR A 75 -17.17 -14.40 -9.74
C THR A 75 -16.29 -13.65 -8.72
N ALA A 76 -16.84 -13.28 -7.59
CA ALA A 76 -16.08 -12.67 -6.50
C ALA A 76 -15.04 -13.64 -5.91
N ALA A 77 -15.38 -14.93 -5.82
CA ALA A 77 -14.45 -15.97 -5.38
C ALA A 77 -13.29 -16.16 -6.36
N GLN A 78 -13.58 -16.19 -7.66
CA GLN A 78 -12.57 -16.30 -8.71
C GLN A 78 -11.63 -15.09 -8.72
N ALA A 79 -12.17 -13.87 -8.62
CA ALA A 79 -11.38 -12.65 -8.53
C ALA A 79 -10.45 -12.67 -7.30
N ARG A 80 -10.94 -13.10 -6.13
CA ARG A 80 -10.11 -13.25 -4.93
C ARG A 80 -9.01 -14.28 -5.12
N GLN A 81 -9.30 -15.41 -5.76
CA GLN A 81 -8.30 -16.44 -6.04
C GLN A 81 -7.20 -15.92 -6.98
N ALA A 82 -7.57 -15.20 -8.04
CA ALA A 82 -6.66 -14.57 -8.98
C ALA A 82 -5.74 -13.54 -8.30
N VAL A 83 -6.33 -12.65 -7.54
CA VAL A 83 -5.58 -11.65 -6.76
C VAL A 83 -4.61 -12.34 -5.80
N GLY A 84 -5.06 -13.35 -5.07
CA GLY A 84 -4.19 -14.09 -4.15
C GLY A 84 -3.06 -14.83 -4.88
N ALA A 85 -3.30 -15.39 -6.05
CA ALA A 85 -2.27 -16.02 -6.89
C ALA A 85 -1.26 -15.00 -7.40
N TYR A 86 -1.72 -13.84 -7.88
CA TYR A 86 -0.87 -12.74 -8.31
C TYR A 86 0.03 -12.22 -7.19
N LEU A 87 -0.51 -11.97 -6.00
CA LEU A 87 0.27 -11.51 -4.85
C LEU A 87 1.36 -12.52 -4.43
N ARG A 88 1.09 -13.82 -4.55
CA ARG A 88 2.10 -14.85 -4.30
C ARG A 88 3.18 -14.87 -5.39
N SER A 89 2.78 -14.83 -6.66
CA SER A 89 3.73 -14.90 -7.79
C SER A 89 4.66 -13.70 -7.87
N THR A 90 4.21 -12.52 -7.43
CA THR A 90 5.04 -11.29 -7.37
C THR A 90 5.91 -11.20 -6.12
N GLY A 91 5.86 -12.17 -5.22
CA GLY A 91 6.61 -12.15 -3.97
C GLY A 91 6.16 -11.06 -3.00
N ALA A 92 4.88 -10.63 -3.10
CA ALA A 92 4.35 -9.53 -2.30
C ALA A 92 4.47 -9.77 -0.79
N TYR A 93 4.22 -11.00 -0.34
CA TYR A 93 4.29 -11.35 1.08
C TYR A 93 5.71 -11.35 1.65
N SER A 94 6.72 -11.62 0.82
CA SER A 94 8.14 -11.50 1.22
C SER A 94 8.58 -10.06 1.29
N ARG A 95 8.07 -9.21 0.37
CA ARG A 95 8.39 -7.78 0.32
C ARG A 95 7.66 -6.98 1.39
N TYR A 96 6.42 -7.36 1.73
CA TYR A 96 5.57 -6.70 2.71
C TYR A 96 5.08 -7.72 3.74
N PRO A 97 5.88 -8.06 4.75
CA PRO A 97 5.47 -8.96 5.83
C PRO A 97 4.21 -8.43 6.51
N GLY A 98 3.24 -9.30 6.75
CA GLY A 98 1.95 -8.88 7.32
C GLY A 98 0.97 -8.24 6.32
N LEU A 99 1.26 -8.31 5.01
CA LEU A 99 0.35 -7.86 3.96
C LEU A 99 -1.01 -8.54 4.06
N THR A 100 -2.05 -7.73 4.09
CA THR A 100 -3.44 -8.16 4.00
C THR A 100 -4.10 -7.54 2.77
N TYR A 101 -5.10 -8.23 2.21
CA TYR A 101 -5.83 -7.73 1.05
C TYR A 101 -7.33 -7.97 1.17
N ARG A 102 -8.09 -7.13 0.49
CA ARG A 102 -9.54 -7.26 0.32
C ARG A 102 -9.88 -7.02 -1.14
N VAL A 103 -10.77 -7.85 -1.68
CA VAL A 103 -11.28 -7.73 -3.05
C VAL A 103 -12.77 -7.44 -2.98
N ARG A 104 -13.20 -6.42 -3.70
CA ARG A 104 -14.60 -6.08 -3.93
C ARG A 104 -14.86 -6.14 -5.43
N VAL A 105 -15.92 -6.81 -5.82
CA VAL A 105 -16.42 -6.85 -7.19
C VAL A 105 -17.73 -6.08 -7.22
N ASP A 106 -17.84 -5.11 -8.10
CA ASP A 106 -19.07 -4.35 -8.35
C ASP A 106 -19.61 -4.73 -9.74
N PRO A 107 -20.72 -5.47 -9.80
CA PRO A 107 -21.30 -5.88 -11.07
C PRO A 107 -21.94 -4.72 -11.83
N ALA A 108 -22.42 -3.69 -11.15
CA ALA A 108 -23.09 -2.55 -11.80
C ALA A 108 -22.09 -1.71 -12.62
N THR A 109 -20.90 -1.51 -12.08
CA THR A 109 -19.80 -0.79 -12.74
C THR A 109 -18.83 -1.72 -13.47
N ARG A 110 -19.03 -3.01 -13.37
CA ARG A 110 -18.12 -4.05 -13.90
C ARG A 110 -16.67 -3.83 -13.45
N SER A 111 -16.50 -3.45 -12.21
CA SER A 111 -15.18 -3.13 -11.65
C SER A 111 -14.76 -4.10 -10.56
N VAL A 112 -13.45 -4.32 -10.49
CA VAL A 112 -12.79 -5.03 -9.41
C VAL A 112 -11.92 -4.04 -8.66
N GLU A 113 -12.18 -3.88 -7.36
CA GLU A 113 -11.39 -3.07 -6.45
C GLU A 113 -10.57 -3.97 -5.53
N VAL A 114 -9.28 -3.70 -5.43
CA VAL A 114 -8.36 -4.40 -4.54
C VAL A 114 -7.75 -3.41 -3.58
N SER A 115 -8.01 -3.61 -2.28
CA SER A 115 -7.39 -2.83 -1.21
C SER A 115 -6.31 -3.67 -0.54
N LEU A 116 -5.10 -3.13 -0.46
CA LEU A 116 -3.94 -3.72 0.22
C LEU A 116 -3.63 -2.93 1.49
N ARG A 117 -3.18 -3.62 2.54
CA ARG A 117 -2.66 -3.02 3.77
C ARG A 117 -1.45 -3.79 4.24
N ALA A 118 -0.41 -3.07 4.63
CA ALA A 118 0.80 -3.64 5.20
C ALA A 118 1.30 -2.78 6.37
N PRO A 119 1.98 -3.36 7.36
CA PRO A 119 2.70 -2.60 8.37
C PRO A 119 3.72 -1.68 7.69
N LEU A 120 3.86 -0.46 8.24
CA LEU A 120 4.86 0.48 7.79
C LEU A 120 6.22 0.07 8.39
N ASP A 121 7.18 -0.17 7.52
CA ASP A 121 8.55 -0.44 7.93
C ASP A 121 9.35 0.87 7.90
N LEU A 122 9.58 1.43 9.08
CA LEU A 122 10.34 2.65 9.25
C LEU A 122 11.79 2.29 9.62
N PRO A 123 12.81 2.78 8.86
CA PRO A 123 14.20 2.50 9.16
C PRO A 123 14.69 3.14 10.45
N LEU A 124 14.03 4.18 10.93
CA LEU A 124 14.41 4.89 12.15
C LEU A 124 13.20 4.98 13.09
N THR A 125 13.29 4.35 14.24
CA THR A 125 12.28 4.46 15.30
C THR A 125 12.55 5.71 16.15
N VAL A 126 11.68 6.71 16.06
CA VAL A 126 11.74 7.88 16.91
C VAL A 126 10.99 7.59 18.22
N PRO A 127 11.56 7.88 19.40
CA PRO A 127 10.85 7.73 20.67
C PRO A 127 9.53 8.52 20.65
N GLY A 128 8.41 7.82 20.93
CA GLY A 128 7.06 8.40 20.87
C GLY A 128 6.29 8.14 19.58
N SER A 129 6.88 7.49 18.57
CA SER A 129 6.14 7.00 17.40
C SER A 129 5.26 5.81 17.79
N PRO A 130 4.06 5.65 17.15
CA PRO A 130 3.24 4.46 17.35
C PRO A 130 4.05 3.22 16.93
N GLU A 131 3.99 2.15 17.74
CA GLU A 131 4.74 0.91 17.51
C GLU A 131 4.44 0.24 16.16
N VAL A 132 3.25 0.45 15.62
CA VAL A 132 2.83 -0.09 14.32
C VAL A 132 1.97 0.93 13.58
N ALA A 133 2.51 1.49 12.53
CA ALA A 133 1.74 2.26 11.55
C ALA A 133 1.37 1.34 10.37
N MET A 134 0.19 1.55 9.76
CA MET A 134 -0.27 0.77 8.61
C MET A 134 -0.34 1.66 7.37
N VAL A 135 0.21 1.18 6.28
CA VAL A 135 0.07 1.83 4.97
C VAL A 135 -0.94 1.04 4.14
N GLY A 136 -1.84 1.76 3.49
CA GLY A 136 -2.83 1.19 2.59
C GLY A 136 -2.73 1.75 1.18
N ALA A 137 -3.14 0.92 0.21
CA ALA A 137 -3.28 1.27 -1.18
C ALA A 137 -4.55 0.62 -1.74
N THR A 138 -5.16 1.25 -2.74
CA THR A 138 -6.33 0.71 -3.43
C THR A 138 -6.13 0.87 -4.93
N GLY A 139 -6.28 -0.24 -5.66
CA GLY A 139 -6.31 -0.28 -7.11
C GLY A 139 -7.68 -0.69 -7.60
N SER A 140 -8.08 -0.21 -8.76
CA SER A 140 -9.34 -0.60 -9.41
C SER A 140 -9.13 -0.85 -10.89
N ALA A 141 -9.83 -1.84 -11.43
CA ALA A 141 -9.86 -2.14 -12.85
C ALA A 141 -11.29 -2.39 -13.31
N VAL A 142 -11.61 -1.92 -14.50
CA VAL A 142 -12.89 -2.16 -15.16
C VAL A 142 -12.70 -3.24 -16.21
N VAL A 143 -13.63 -4.18 -16.26
CA VAL A 143 -13.65 -5.18 -17.33
C VAL A 143 -14.06 -4.49 -18.64
N GLY A 144 -13.09 -4.28 -19.54
CA GLY A 144 -13.34 -3.72 -20.85
C GLY A 144 -14.17 -4.70 -21.69
N VAL A 145 -15.28 -4.21 -22.24
CA VAL A 145 -15.99 -4.88 -23.36
C VAL A 145 -15.48 -4.20 -24.60
N ASP A 146 -14.74 -4.91 -25.44
CA ASP A 146 -14.41 -4.43 -26.78
C ASP A 146 -15.73 -4.48 -27.60
N PRO A 147 -16.29 -3.37 -28.04
CA PRO A 147 -17.45 -3.41 -28.92
C PRO A 147 -16.93 -3.74 -30.34
N ASP A 148 -17.19 -4.97 -30.79
CA ASP A 148 -17.12 -5.29 -32.23
C ASP A 148 -18.20 -4.54 -32.99
#